data_4e52eafbfda9230dd957e22f3f490be6
#
_entry.id   4e52eafbfda9230dd957e22f3f490be6
#
_cell.length_a   1.000
_cell.length_b   1.000
_cell.length_c   1.000
_cell.angle_alpha   90.00
_cell.angle_beta   90.00
_cell.angle_gamma   90.00
#
_symmetry.space_group_name_H-M   'P 1'
#
loop_
_entity.id
_entity.type
_entity.pdbx_description
1 polymer ?
#
loop_
_entity_poly.entity_id
_entity_poly.type
_entity_poly.pdbx_seq_one_letter_code
_entity_poly.pdbx_strand_id
1 'polypeptide(L)'
;MNNNNNDIAINFENMTFQYETQSNPTLKNINLKIYRGEKVAIVGPSGSGKSTLGHCINGLAPYFYKGQITGRLEIFGKNLNGIFEHSKYVGTVLQDSDAQFVGLSVAEDIAFSLENSCEEAKEMHKQVSEIAKFVKIDELLNMKPHNLSGGQKQKVSLAGIMVEDTNIVLYDEPLASLDPLSGKYAIELIDELHYEKSLTSIIIEHRLEDVLHRKLDRVIVMDKGEIIANDTPDNILRSSILKDINIREPLYISALKYSGFDLNQLEDISDIRKIDFSIAKNEILNWIETEHTHNKQEYKEVILEINDVNFSYNENKQILKNISFNVKKGEMVSIVGSNGAGKSTMSKIIAGFEKLEDGSILYEGSDITNESITDRANKIGFVLQNPNSMISKINIFDEVALGLRMRNTSEEDVEKRVNHILEICKLKEYRKWPIKALSYGQKKRVTIASILVLDPKIIILDEPTAGQDLFHYREIMEFLKQLHNYGITIIFITHDMHLMLEYTDRAYVFNNGRLISEGDPEKIFANKEILKEANLKETSLHIMAENLELDSQKLIKKFIYCEKEGK
;
A
#
# COMPACT_ATOMS: atom_id res chain seq x y z
N MET A 1 -0.83 40.48 6.75
CA MET A 1 -1.54 39.28 7.25
C MET A 1 -1.40 39.28 8.77
N ASN A 2 -2.46 39.62 9.48
CA ASN A 2 -2.46 39.64 10.95
C ASN A 2 -2.59 38.18 11.44
N ASN A 3 -1.48 37.60 11.83
CA ASN A 3 -1.45 36.29 12.48
C ASN A 3 -2.01 36.42 13.91
N ASN A 4 -3.30 36.26 14.06
CA ASN A 4 -3.91 36.08 15.38
C ASN A 4 -3.56 34.66 15.86
N ASN A 5 -2.96 34.51 17.05
CA ASN A 5 -2.67 33.22 17.71
C ASN A 5 -3.93 32.32 17.85
N ASN A 6 -5.13 32.86 17.64
CA ASN A 6 -6.39 32.11 17.71
C ASN A 6 -6.66 31.18 16.50
N ASP A 7 -5.89 31.31 15.42
CA ASP A 7 -6.07 30.48 14.22
C ASP A 7 -5.19 29.20 14.21
N ILE A 8 -4.30 29.02 15.21
CA ILE A 8 -3.44 27.85 15.27
C ILE A 8 -4.19 26.69 15.92
N ALA A 9 -4.28 25.57 15.21
CA ALA A 9 -4.83 24.33 15.71
C ALA A 9 -3.78 23.51 16.47
N ILE A 10 -2.59 23.38 15.89
CA ILE A 10 -1.47 22.62 16.48
C ILE A 10 -0.20 23.46 16.40
N ASN A 11 0.54 23.54 17.52
CA ASN A 11 1.81 24.27 17.62
C ASN A 11 2.87 23.39 18.25
N PHE A 12 3.91 23.06 17.51
CA PHE A 12 5.13 22.44 18.02
C PHE A 12 6.25 23.50 18.11
N GLU A 13 6.89 23.61 19.27
CA GLU A 13 8.01 24.51 19.50
C GLU A 13 9.20 23.74 20.05
N ASN A 14 10.25 23.60 19.23
CA ASN A 14 11.50 22.88 19.56
C ASN A 14 11.24 21.49 20.18
N MET A 15 10.20 20.81 19.71
CA MET A 15 9.75 19.56 20.32
C MET A 15 10.64 18.41 19.89
N THR A 16 11.13 17.65 20.86
CA THR A 16 11.91 16.42 20.66
C THR A 16 11.25 15.30 21.44
N PHE A 17 11.13 14.12 20.82
CA PHE A 17 10.55 12.93 21.45
C PHE A 17 11.47 11.72 21.30
N GLN A 18 11.67 11.00 22.41
CA GLN A 18 12.44 9.76 22.44
C GLN A 18 11.66 8.67 23.17
N TYR A 19 11.46 7.51 22.52
CA TYR A 19 10.89 6.33 23.18
C TYR A 19 11.84 5.78 24.25
N GLU A 20 11.31 5.27 25.36
CA GLU A 20 12.12 4.64 26.44
C GLU A 20 12.98 3.46 25.95
N THR A 21 12.52 2.78 24.90
CA THR A 21 13.20 1.60 24.31
C THR A 21 14.28 1.97 23.30
N GLN A 22 14.45 3.25 22.99
CA GLN A 22 15.39 3.72 21.95
C GLN A 22 16.50 4.57 22.57
N SER A 23 17.70 4.45 22.03
CA SER A 23 18.87 5.23 22.46
C SER A 23 18.93 6.64 21.88
N ASN A 24 18.21 6.87 20.77
CA ASN A 24 18.21 8.16 20.07
C ASN A 24 16.79 8.71 19.94
N PRO A 25 16.63 10.05 19.92
CA PRO A 25 15.33 10.67 19.66
C PRO A 25 14.75 10.26 18.30
N THR A 26 13.45 9.94 18.30
CA THR A 26 12.68 9.64 17.08
C THR A 26 12.22 10.92 16.39
N LEU A 27 11.84 11.95 17.17
CA LEU A 27 11.57 13.30 16.67
C LEU A 27 12.62 14.25 17.23
N LYS A 28 13.11 15.16 16.38
CA LYS A 28 14.22 16.07 16.71
C LYS A 28 13.86 17.49 16.35
N ASN A 29 13.80 18.35 17.36
CA ASN A 29 13.63 19.80 17.20
C ASN A 29 12.49 20.17 16.24
N ILE A 30 11.33 19.54 16.39
CA ILE A 30 10.16 19.80 15.56
C ILE A 30 9.63 21.20 15.85
N ASN A 31 9.55 22.01 14.79
CA ASN A 31 8.93 23.32 14.78
C ASN A 31 7.87 23.34 13.67
N LEU A 32 6.58 23.30 14.06
CA LEU A 32 5.47 23.17 13.12
C LEU A 32 4.23 23.88 13.65
N LYS A 33 3.59 24.65 12.80
CA LYS A 33 2.26 25.20 13.05
C LYS A 33 1.29 24.69 12.01
N ILE A 34 0.16 24.13 12.43
CA ILE A 34 -0.97 23.75 11.58
C ILE A 34 -2.14 24.65 11.96
N TYR A 35 -2.78 25.25 10.98
CA TYR A 35 -3.85 26.21 11.19
C TYR A 35 -5.23 25.55 11.17
N ARG A 36 -6.22 26.19 11.76
CA ARG A 36 -7.62 25.71 11.77
C ARG A 36 -8.16 25.63 10.35
N GLY A 37 -8.84 24.53 10.05
CA GLY A 37 -9.41 24.30 8.73
C GLY A 37 -8.36 24.08 7.62
N GLU A 38 -7.11 23.81 7.99
CA GLU A 38 -6.05 23.48 7.04
C GLU A 38 -6.04 21.97 6.75
N LYS A 39 -5.83 21.61 5.48
CA LYS A 39 -5.65 20.23 5.05
C LYS A 39 -4.21 20.01 4.63
N VAL A 40 -3.47 19.25 5.45
CA VAL A 40 -2.03 19.01 5.26
C VAL A 40 -1.74 17.54 5.02
N ALA A 41 -0.77 17.25 4.15
CA ALA A 41 -0.19 15.92 4.01
C ALA A 41 1.18 15.87 4.70
N ILE A 42 1.46 14.79 5.44
CA ILE A 42 2.76 14.51 6.02
C ILE A 42 3.34 13.32 5.27
N VAL A 43 4.45 13.54 4.57
CA VAL A 43 5.12 12.52 3.77
C VAL A 43 6.56 12.31 4.24
N GLY A 44 7.12 11.12 3.99
CA GLY A 44 8.48 10.80 4.38
C GLY A 44 8.72 9.29 4.26
N PRO A 45 9.96 8.81 4.22
CA PRO A 45 10.27 7.38 4.20
C PRO A 45 9.82 6.69 5.50
N SER A 46 9.78 5.36 5.49
CA SER A 46 9.51 4.57 6.70
C SER A 46 10.57 4.87 7.77
N GLY A 47 10.12 5.03 9.02
CA GLY A 47 11.00 5.39 10.12
C GLY A 47 11.40 6.88 10.17
N SER A 48 10.87 7.74 9.30
CA SER A 48 11.13 9.19 9.37
C SER A 48 10.47 9.92 10.56
N GLY A 49 9.58 9.24 11.31
CA GLY A 49 8.91 9.78 12.48
C GLY A 49 7.46 10.25 12.27
N LYS A 50 6.85 10.06 11.09
CA LYS A 50 5.49 10.52 10.77
C LYS A 50 4.43 10.01 11.76
N SER A 51 4.34 8.69 11.95
CA SER A 51 3.37 8.10 12.88
C SER A 51 3.68 8.50 14.33
N THR A 52 4.96 8.70 14.70
CA THR A 52 5.35 9.22 16.01
C THR A 52 4.86 10.67 16.18
N LEU A 53 4.96 11.50 15.15
CA LEU A 53 4.40 12.86 15.18
C LEU A 53 2.88 12.81 15.35
N GLY A 54 2.18 11.92 14.63
CA GLY A 54 0.76 11.63 14.82
C GLY A 54 0.42 11.18 16.24
N HIS A 55 1.22 10.26 16.81
CA HIS A 55 1.05 9.81 18.19
C HIS A 55 1.25 10.91 19.23
N CYS A 56 2.11 11.90 18.96
CA CYS A 56 2.21 13.08 19.82
C CYS A 56 0.95 13.95 19.71
N ILE A 57 0.41 14.14 18.49
CA ILE A 57 -0.81 14.93 18.27
C ILE A 57 -2.04 14.32 18.96
N ASN A 58 -2.22 12.99 18.90
CA ASN A 58 -3.35 12.31 19.50
C ASN A 58 -3.12 11.88 20.97
N GLY A 59 -1.96 12.18 21.54
CA GLY A 59 -1.63 11.89 22.94
C GLY A 59 -1.26 10.42 23.21
N LEU A 60 -1.15 9.55 22.20
CA LEU A 60 -0.63 8.19 22.41
C LEU A 60 0.85 8.22 22.85
N ALA A 61 1.64 9.14 22.35
CA ALA A 61 2.97 9.45 22.87
C ALA A 61 2.90 10.76 23.68
N PRO A 62 3.38 10.79 24.94
CA PRO A 62 4.12 9.75 25.67
C PRO A 62 3.25 8.84 26.56
N TYR A 63 1.91 8.96 26.54
CA TYR A 63 1.07 8.37 27.58
C TYR A 63 0.86 6.85 27.41
N PHE A 64 0.66 6.36 26.20
CA PHE A 64 0.61 4.93 25.88
C PHE A 64 1.98 4.41 25.44
N TYR A 65 2.56 5.02 24.43
CA TYR A 65 3.93 4.77 24.00
C TYR A 65 4.90 5.56 24.85
N LYS A 66 5.43 4.94 25.90
CA LYS A 66 6.30 5.59 26.89
C LYS A 66 7.52 6.22 26.26
N GLY A 67 7.81 7.45 26.67
CA GLY A 67 8.96 8.23 26.17
C GLY A 67 9.08 9.58 26.87
N GLN A 68 10.11 10.32 26.46
CA GLN A 68 10.40 11.65 26.99
C GLN A 68 10.13 12.71 25.92
N ILE A 69 9.38 13.75 26.28
CA ILE A 69 9.16 14.93 25.45
C ILE A 69 9.97 16.09 26.05
N THR A 70 10.68 16.83 25.22
CA THR A 70 11.22 18.15 25.51
C THR A 70 10.67 19.16 24.51
N GLY A 71 10.68 20.45 24.84
CA GLY A 71 10.02 21.49 24.06
C GLY A 71 8.51 21.55 24.38
N ARG A 72 7.70 22.00 23.42
CA ARG A 72 6.27 22.28 23.65
C ARG A 72 5.40 21.75 22.52
N LEU A 73 4.25 21.19 22.89
CA LEU A 73 3.14 20.84 21.99
C LEU A 73 1.86 21.44 22.55
N GLU A 74 1.18 22.22 21.73
CA GLU A 74 -0.12 22.80 22.08
C GLU A 74 -1.19 22.43 21.03
N ILE A 75 -2.36 22.07 21.51
CA ILE A 75 -3.58 21.89 20.71
C ILE A 75 -4.54 23.03 21.08
N PHE A 76 -4.89 23.88 20.09
CA PHE A 76 -5.69 25.09 20.29
C PHE A 76 -5.17 25.98 21.43
N GLY A 77 -3.84 26.13 21.53
CA GLY A 77 -3.17 26.93 22.57
C GLY A 77 -3.18 26.30 23.95
N LYS A 78 -3.54 25.02 24.09
CA LYS A 78 -3.58 24.30 25.37
C LYS A 78 -2.51 23.21 25.39
N ASN A 79 -1.82 23.11 26.53
CA ASN A 79 -1.00 21.93 26.84
C ASN A 79 -1.94 20.86 27.42
N LEU A 80 -2.18 19.78 26.67
CA LEU A 80 -3.08 18.71 27.08
C LEU A 80 -2.32 17.60 27.82
N ASN A 81 -2.95 17.04 28.85
CA ASN A 81 -2.36 16.00 29.69
C ASN A 81 -3.21 14.72 29.59
N GLY A 82 -2.62 13.69 28.97
CA GLY A 82 -3.27 12.39 28.83
C GLY A 82 -4.11 12.23 27.57
N ILE A 83 -4.33 10.96 27.21
CA ILE A 83 -5.05 10.57 25.97
C ILE A 83 -6.47 11.13 25.96
N PHE A 84 -7.15 11.09 27.08
CA PHE A 84 -8.54 11.56 27.20
C PHE A 84 -8.72 13.05 26.90
N GLU A 85 -7.72 13.90 27.26
CA GLU A 85 -7.81 15.32 26.91
C GLU A 85 -7.58 15.54 25.40
N HIS A 86 -6.63 14.78 24.81
CA HIS A 86 -6.37 14.85 23.37
C HIS A 86 -7.57 14.34 22.55
N SER A 87 -8.23 13.26 22.97
CA SER A 87 -9.36 12.67 22.21
C SER A 87 -10.55 13.62 22.05
N LYS A 88 -10.72 14.60 22.94
CA LYS A 88 -11.75 15.64 22.80
C LYS A 88 -11.53 16.58 21.60
N TYR A 89 -10.32 16.66 21.08
CA TYR A 89 -9.96 17.56 19.98
C TYR A 89 -9.51 16.80 18.73
N VAL A 90 -8.92 15.61 18.89
CA VAL A 90 -8.25 14.86 17.84
C VAL A 90 -8.87 13.48 17.68
N GLY A 91 -9.55 13.27 16.57
CA GLY A 91 -9.97 11.96 16.12
C GLY A 91 -8.86 11.32 15.26
N THR A 92 -8.68 10.00 15.34
CA THR A 92 -7.63 9.29 14.58
C THR A 92 -8.21 8.10 13.84
N VAL A 93 -8.01 8.07 12.51
CA VAL A 93 -8.21 6.88 11.67
C VAL A 93 -6.90 6.12 11.63
N LEU A 94 -6.89 4.87 12.13
CA LEU A 94 -5.70 4.06 12.20
C LEU A 94 -5.40 3.37 10.85
N GLN A 95 -4.14 3.05 10.62
CA GLN A 95 -3.66 2.29 9.45
C GLN A 95 -4.35 0.93 9.32
N ASP A 96 -4.49 0.20 10.43
CA ASP A 96 -5.22 -1.07 10.52
C ASP A 96 -6.64 -0.81 11.02
N SER A 97 -7.59 -0.68 10.10
CA SER A 97 -9.00 -0.49 10.45
C SER A 97 -9.60 -1.67 11.21
N ASP A 98 -9.07 -2.91 11.03
CA ASP A 98 -9.57 -4.07 11.76
C ASP A 98 -9.21 -4.00 13.26
N ALA A 99 -8.07 -3.39 13.60
CA ALA A 99 -7.67 -3.16 14.97
C ALA A 99 -8.47 -2.04 15.67
N GLN A 100 -9.23 -1.26 14.93
CA GLN A 100 -10.02 -0.14 15.45
C GLN A 100 -11.41 -0.59 15.92
N PHE A 101 -11.95 -1.70 15.38
CA PHE A 101 -13.32 -2.15 15.68
C PHE A 101 -13.43 -2.82 17.05
N VAL A 102 -14.36 -2.37 17.86
CA VAL A 102 -14.72 -2.92 19.19
C VAL A 102 -16.17 -3.38 19.26
N GLY A 103 -17.08 -2.81 18.44
CA GLY A 103 -18.50 -3.15 18.39
C GLY A 103 -18.77 -4.51 17.76
N LEU A 104 -19.84 -5.18 18.21
CA LEU A 104 -20.33 -6.43 17.60
C LEU A 104 -21.10 -6.15 16.30
N SER A 105 -21.64 -4.94 16.17
CA SER A 105 -22.28 -4.41 14.97
C SER A 105 -21.69 -3.06 14.59
N VAL A 106 -21.92 -2.63 13.34
CA VAL A 106 -21.50 -1.30 12.86
C VAL A 106 -22.13 -0.19 13.70
N ALA A 107 -23.40 -0.33 14.08
CA ALA A 107 -24.07 0.65 14.90
C ALA A 107 -23.44 0.80 16.29
N GLU A 108 -23.10 -0.33 16.94
CA GLU A 108 -22.43 -0.33 18.24
C GLU A 108 -21.02 0.24 18.16
N ASP A 109 -20.31 -0.04 17.06
CA ASP A 109 -18.96 0.49 16.86
C ASP A 109 -18.95 2.01 16.70
N ILE A 110 -19.89 2.56 15.93
CA ILE A 110 -20.06 4.01 15.78
C ILE A 110 -20.51 4.65 17.11
N ALA A 111 -21.38 3.99 17.87
CA ALA A 111 -21.87 4.49 19.15
C ALA A 111 -20.84 4.48 20.28
N PHE A 112 -19.74 3.71 20.12
CA PHE A 112 -18.78 3.43 21.20
C PHE A 112 -18.19 4.70 21.86
N SER A 113 -17.87 5.73 21.07
CA SER A 113 -17.36 7.00 21.60
C SER A 113 -18.44 7.76 22.40
N LEU A 114 -19.68 7.75 21.93
CA LEU A 114 -20.81 8.39 22.60
C LEU A 114 -21.16 7.69 23.93
N GLU A 115 -21.04 6.35 23.98
CA GLU A 115 -21.17 5.56 25.20
C GLU A 115 -20.13 5.97 26.24
N ASN A 116 -18.86 6.14 25.80
CA ASN A 116 -17.77 6.61 26.66
C ASN A 116 -17.99 8.04 27.19
N SER A 117 -18.70 8.87 26.42
CA SER A 117 -19.09 10.24 26.79
C SER A 117 -20.38 10.29 27.65
N CYS A 118 -20.97 9.12 27.95
CA CYS A 118 -22.22 8.98 28.72
C CYS A 118 -23.42 9.71 28.11
N GLU A 119 -23.53 9.75 26.79
CA GLU A 119 -24.68 10.32 26.09
C GLU A 119 -25.97 9.52 26.31
N GLU A 120 -27.13 10.17 26.25
CA GLU A 120 -28.41 9.50 26.36
C GLU A 120 -28.70 8.58 25.16
N ALA A 121 -29.20 7.36 25.40
CA ALA A 121 -29.43 6.34 24.37
C ALA A 121 -30.25 6.87 23.17
N LYS A 122 -31.24 7.73 23.40
CA LYS A 122 -32.06 8.31 22.33
C LYS A 122 -31.25 9.24 21.42
N GLU A 123 -30.35 10.03 21.98
CA GLU A 123 -29.49 10.94 21.21
C GLU A 123 -28.40 10.15 20.49
N MET A 124 -27.80 9.12 21.12
CA MET A 124 -26.88 8.21 20.47
C MET A 124 -27.49 7.57 19.21
N HIS A 125 -28.69 7.00 19.30
CA HIS A 125 -29.35 6.41 18.13
C HIS A 125 -29.55 7.42 16.99
N LYS A 126 -29.92 8.67 17.33
CA LYS A 126 -30.10 9.73 16.35
C LYS A 126 -28.76 10.08 15.66
N GLN A 127 -27.71 10.37 16.44
CA GLN A 127 -26.39 10.75 15.92
C GLN A 127 -25.78 9.63 15.08
N VAL A 128 -25.84 8.37 15.52
CA VAL A 128 -25.41 7.20 14.74
C VAL A 128 -26.15 7.10 13.41
N SER A 129 -27.50 7.31 13.42
CA SER A 129 -28.28 7.27 12.17
C SER A 129 -27.93 8.41 11.21
N GLU A 130 -27.68 9.62 11.73
CA GLU A 130 -27.32 10.80 10.95
C GLU A 130 -25.95 10.62 10.29
N ILE A 131 -24.93 10.23 11.07
CA ILE A 131 -23.59 10.02 10.52
C ILE A 131 -23.53 8.84 9.55
N ALA A 132 -24.26 7.74 9.83
CA ALA A 132 -24.32 6.59 8.93
C ALA A 132 -24.90 6.95 7.55
N LYS A 133 -25.95 7.76 7.53
CA LYS A 133 -26.53 8.29 6.27
C LYS A 133 -25.54 9.20 5.55
N PHE A 134 -24.86 10.06 6.29
CA PHE A 134 -23.86 10.97 5.73
C PHE A 134 -22.74 10.23 4.99
N VAL A 135 -22.12 9.21 5.63
CA VAL A 135 -21.07 8.41 5.00
C VAL A 135 -21.61 7.28 4.10
N LYS A 136 -22.95 7.19 3.93
CA LYS A 136 -23.63 6.21 3.06
C LYS A 136 -23.37 4.75 3.47
N ILE A 137 -23.62 4.44 4.76
CA ILE A 137 -23.49 3.09 5.35
C ILE A 137 -24.71 2.72 6.21
N ASP A 138 -25.81 3.44 6.10
CA ASP A 138 -27.04 3.21 6.88
C ASP A 138 -27.61 1.79 6.71
N GLU A 139 -27.44 1.18 5.54
CA GLU A 139 -27.83 -0.22 5.29
C GLU A 139 -26.91 -1.24 6.00
N LEU A 140 -25.73 -0.83 6.46
CA LEU A 140 -24.72 -1.70 7.07
C LEU A 140 -24.81 -1.72 8.61
N LEU A 141 -25.64 -0.90 9.25
CA LEU A 141 -25.67 -0.69 10.70
C LEU A 141 -25.81 -2.00 11.52
N ASN A 142 -26.54 -2.98 11.00
CA ASN A 142 -26.74 -4.27 11.65
C ASN A 142 -25.70 -5.34 11.27
N MET A 143 -24.75 -5.02 10.38
CA MET A 143 -23.71 -5.95 9.97
C MET A 143 -22.58 -6.01 11.00
N LYS A 144 -21.88 -7.14 11.01
CA LYS A 144 -20.66 -7.30 11.82
C LYS A 144 -19.48 -6.63 11.08
N PRO A 145 -18.64 -5.82 11.77
CA PRO A 145 -17.54 -5.11 11.12
C PRO A 145 -16.60 -5.99 10.29
N HIS A 146 -16.29 -7.21 10.76
CA HIS A 146 -15.39 -8.13 10.05
C HIS A 146 -15.97 -8.70 8.74
N ASN A 147 -17.27 -8.56 8.47
CA ASN A 147 -17.90 -8.95 7.21
C ASN A 147 -17.86 -7.85 6.14
N LEU A 148 -17.36 -6.67 6.49
CA LEU A 148 -17.29 -5.51 5.61
C LEU A 148 -16.08 -5.57 4.67
N SER A 149 -16.22 -4.97 3.48
CA SER A 149 -15.07 -4.71 2.61
C SER A 149 -14.16 -3.62 3.21
N GLY A 150 -12.89 -3.53 2.74
CA GLY A 150 -11.94 -2.52 3.23
C GLY A 150 -12.47 -1.09 3.14
N GLY A 151 -13.09 -0.70 2.03
CA GLY A 151 -13.70 0.62 1.89
C GLY A 151 -14.91 0.85 2.80
N GLN A 152 -15.73 -0.19 3.07
CA GLN A 152 -16.82 -0.10 4.04
C GLN A 152 -16.28 0.04 5.47
N LYS A 153 -15.25 -0.73 5.83
CA LYS A 153 -14.57 -0.62 7.13
C LYS A 153 -14.05 0.79 7.38
N GLN A 154 -13.41 1.39 6.38
CA GLN A 154 -12.92 2.75 6.48
C GLN A 154 -14.04 3.78 6.70
N LYS A 155 -15.18 3.65 6.00
CA LYS A 155 -16.34 4.50 6.23
C LYS A 155 -16.91 4.36 7.65
N VAL A 156 -16.93 3.14 8.19
CA VAL A 156 -17.35 2.89 9.58
C VAL A 156 -16.39 3.53 10.58
N SER A 157 -15.07 3.36 10.38
CA SER A 157 -14.06 4.01 11.21
C SER A 157 -14.18 5.54 11.19
N LEU A 158 -14.42 6.13 10.01
CA LEU A 158 -14.67 7.56 9.86
C LEU A 158 -15.96 7.97 10.60
N ALA A 159 -17.04 7.22 10.45
CA ALA A 159 -18.30 7.51 11.15
C ALA A 159 -18.12 7.49 12.68
N GLY A 160 -17.39 6.51 13.21
CA GLY A 160 -17.10 6.40 14.65
C GLY A 160 -16.29 7.56 15.23
N ILE A 161 -15.43 8.19 14.40
CA ILE A 161 -14.67 9.38 14.79
C ILE A 161 -15.53 10.65 14.65
N MET A 162 -16.34 10.72 13.59
CA MET A 162 -17.12 11.91 13.22
C MET A 162 -18.43 12.05 13.98
N VAL A 163 -18.85 11.01 14.71
CA VAL A 163 -20.06 11.07 15.55
C VAL A 163 -19.88 12.03 16.74
N GLU A 164 -18.62 12.24 17.17
CA GLU A 164 -18.25 13.32 18.10
C GLU A 164 -17.81 14.58 17.33
N ASP A 165 -17.95 15.75 17.95
CA ASP A 165 -17.55 17.04 17.38
C ASP A 165 -16.03 17.26 17.49
N THR A 166 -15.24 16.38 16.87
CA THR A 166 -13.78 16.56 16.79
C THR A 166 -13.41 17.65 15.78
N ASN A 167 -12.42 18.49 16.15
CA ASN A 167 -11.99 19.60 15.29
C ASN A 167 -10.79 19.25 14.39
N ILE A 168 -10.00 18.24 14.80
CA ILE A 168 -8.82 17.76 14.11
C ILE A 168 -9.02 16.29 13.79
N VAL A 169 -8.78 15.88 12.55
CA VAL A 169 -8.78 14.46 12.18
C VAL A 169 -7.42 14.10 11.62
N LEU A 170 -6.80 13.11 12.26
CA LEU A 170 -5.54 12.51 11.86
C LEU A 170 -5.84 11.20 11.11
N TYR A 171 -5.38 11.10 9.88
CA TYR A 171 -5.48 9.91 9.04
C TYR A 171 -4.08 9.29 8.93
N ASP A 172 -3.86 8.14 9.59
CA ASP A 172 -2.56 7.45 9.55
C ASP A 172 -2.60 6.33 8.50
N GLU A 173 -2.00 6.59 7.35
CA GLU A 173 -1.95 5.72 6.16
C GLU A 173 -3.35 5.17 5.74
N PRO A 174 -4.34 6.05 5.52
CA PRO A 174 -5.72 5.63 5.27
C PRO A 174 -5.88 4.82 3.96
N LEU A 175 -4.86 4.80 3.10
CA LEU A 175 -4.91 4.11 1.80
C LEU A 175 -4.20 2.76 1.79
N ALA A 176 -3.53 2.36 2.89
CA ALA A 176 -2.60 1.22 2.90
C ALA A 176 -3.21 -0.13 2.49
N SER A 177 -4.50 -0.37 2.85
CA SER A 177 -5.20 -1.65 2.59
C SER A 177 -6.24 -1.56 1.48
N LEU A 178 -6.30 -0.42 0.77
CA LEU A 178 -7.31 -0.16 -0.25
C LEU A 178 -6.76 -0.40 -1.67
N ASP A 179 -7.60 -0.98 -2.52
CA ASP A 179 -7.34 -0.95 -3.95
C ASP A 179 -7.38 0.50 -4.48
N PRO A 180 -6.78 0.78 -5.66
CA PRO A 180 -6.60 2.15 -6.14
C PRO A 180 -7.91 2.94 -6.29
N LEU A 181 -9.01 2.30 -6.68
CA LEU A 181 -10.30 2.96 -6.82
C LEU A 181 -10.93 3.26 -5.46
N SER A 182 -10.89 2.29 -4.53
CA SER A 182 -11.35 2.48 -3.15
C SER A 182 -10.52 3.57 -2.46
N GLY A 183 -9.22 3.64 -2.71
CA GLY A 183 -8.34 4.71 -2.22
C GLY A 183 -8.76 6.09 -2.73
N LYS A 184 -9.11 6.20 -4.01
CA LYS A 184 -9.64 7.44 -4.59
C LYS A 184 -10.92 7.90 -3.87
N TYR A 185 -11.88 6.99 -3.68
CA TYR A 185 -13.13 7.31 -2.97
C TYR A 185 -12.88 7.68 -1.50
N ALA A 186 -11.87 7.08 -0.86
CA ALA A 186 -11.49 7.45 0.50
C ALA A 186 -11.00 8.90 0.59
N ILE A 187 -10.14 9.33 -0.33
CA ILE A 187 -9.66 10.72 -0.39
C ILE A 187 -10.82 11.68 -0.73
N GLU A 188 -11.75 11.28 -1.60
CA GLU A 188 -12.95 12.07 -1.88
C GLU A 188 -13.82 12.25 -0.64
N LEU A 189 -14.01 11.21 0.14
CA LEU A 189 -14.76 11.26 1.40
C LEU A 189 -14.06 12.13 2.46
N ILE A 190 -12.73 12.00 2.58
CA ILE A 190 -11.92 12.86 3.47
C ILE A 190 -12.08 14.32 3.07
N ASP A 191 -12.09 14.62 1.78
CA ASP A 191 -12.27 15.97 1.25
C ASP A 191 -13.67 16.53 1.54
N GLU A 192 -14.72 15.74 1.32
CA GLU A 192 -16.12 16.07 1.62
C GLU A 192 -16.29 16.40 3.12
N LEU A 193 -15.78 15.52 4.01
CA LEU A 193 -15.80 15.73 5.46
C LEU A 193 -15.04 16.98 5.90
N HIS A 194 -13.86 17.21 5.32
CA HIS A 194 -13.03 18.37 5.62
C HIS A 194 -13.78 19.68 5.39
N TYR A 195 -14.45 19.83 4.24
CA TYR A 195 -15.17 21.06 3.90
C TYR A 195 -16.50 21.19 4.64
N GLU A 196 -17.30 20.12 4.75
CA GLU A 196 -18.63 20.20 5.38
C GLU A 196 -18.57 20.44 6.89
N LYS A 197 -17.55 19.86 7.55
CA LYS A 197 -17.36 20.00 9.00
C LYS A 197 -16.31 21.06 9.36
N SER A 198 -15.70 21.73 8.39
CA SER A 198 -14.61 22.71 8.59
C SER A 198 -13.46 22.15 9.46
N LEU A 199 -13.06 20.91 9.18
CA LEU A 199 -12.06 20.17 9.95
C LEU A 199 -10.64 20.65 9.66
N THR A 200 -9.75 20.51 10.63
CA THR A 200 -8.32 20.48 10.38
C THR A 200 -7.93 19.04 10.08
N SER A 201 -7.47 18.77 8.85
CA SER A 201 -7.20 17.40 8.37
C SER A 201 -5.72 17.17 8.18
N ILE A 202 -5.18 16.12 8.82
CA ILE A 202 -3.78 15.73 8.74
C ILE A 202 -3.72 14.33 8.14
N ILE A 203 -3.12 14.20 6.95
CA ILE A 203 -3.03 12.93 6.22
C ILE A 203 -1.58 12.48 6.20
N ILE A 204 -1.25 11.42 6.93
CA ILE A 204 0.06 10.75 6.86
C ILE A 204 -0.03 9.72 5.77
N GLU A 205 0.78 9.84 4.71
CA GLU A 205 0.76 8.91 3.57
C GLU A 205 2.11 8.79 2.87
N HIS A 206 2.31 7.65 2.21
CA HIS A 206 3.45 7.40 1.34
C HIS A 206 3.10 7.66 -0.14
N ARG A 207 1.81 7.51 -0.51
CA ARG A 207 1.30 7.65 -1.88
C ARG A 207 0.82 9.07 -2.13
N LEU A 208 1.77 10.01 -2.29
CA LEU A 208 1.46 11.43 -2.46
C LEU A 208 0.54 11.70 -3.66
N GLU A 209 0.71 11.00 -4.79
CA GLU A 209 -0.15 11.14 -5.98
C GLU A 209 -1.62 10.83 -5.70
N ASP A 210 -1.90 9.87 -4.82
CA ASP A 210 -3.28 9.54 -4.46
C ASP A 210 -3.91 10.64 -3.61
N VAL A 211 -3.15 11.23 -2.68
CA VAL A 211 -3.62 12.32 -1.83
C VAL A 211 -3.84 13.61 -2.64
N LEU A 212 -2.99 13.88 -3.62
CA LEU A 212 -3.12 15.03 -4.54
C LEU A 212 -4.33 14.94 -5.48
N HIS A 213 -5.07 13.83 -5.47
CA HIS A 213 -6.37 13.74 -6.15
C HIS A 213 -7.36 14.83 -5.67
N ARG A 214 -7.18 15.33 -4.47
CA ARG A 214 -7.90 16.48 -3.91
C ARG A 214 -6.93 17.56 -3.44
N LYS A 215 -7.41 18.79 -3.40
CA LYS A 215 -6.59 19.93 -3.01
C LYS A 215 -6.01 19.76 -1.61
N LEU A 216 -4.71 20.01 -1.47
CA LEU A 216 -4.00 20.17 -0.20
C LEU A 216 -3.55 21.62 -0.05
N ASP A 217 -3.50 22.11 1.19
CA ASP A 217 -2.95 23.43 1.46
C ASP A 217 -1.43 23.39 1.58
N ARG A 218 -0.90 22.34 2.26
CA ARG A 218 0.56 22.14 2.42
C ARG A 218 0.95 20.67 2.42
N VAL A 219 2.22 20.45 2.08
CA VAL A 219 2.91 19.17 2.25
C VAL A 219 4.08 19.37 3.21
N ILE A 220 4.11 18.56 4.26
CA ILE A 220 5.17 18.51 5.26
C ILE A 220 6.02 17.28 4.95
N VAL A 221 7.30 17.48 4.70
CA VAL A 221 8.23 16.41 4.34
C VAL A 221 9.13 16.12 5.53
N MET A 222 9.15 14.87 5.99
CA MET A 222 9.94 14.41 7.12
C MET A 222 11.02 13.42 6.69
N ASP A 223 12.23 13.57 7.23
CA ASP A 223 13.29 12.58 7.15
C ASP A 223 14.06 12.49 8.49
N LYS A 224 14.41 11.29 8.92
CA LYS A 224 15.22 10.98 10.12
C LYS A 224 14.82 11.73 11.40
N GLY A 225 13.52 11.95 11.57
CA GLY A 225 12.93 12.61 12.73
C GLY A 225 12.88 14.13 12.66
N GLU A 226 13.18 14.73 11.52
CA GLU A 226 13.19 16.17 11.30
C GLU A 226 12.21 16.56 10.17
N ILE A 227 11.70 17.79 10.20
CA ILE A 227 10.95 18.38 9.09
C ILE A 227 11.98 19.03 8.16
N ILE A 228 12.10 18.49 6.94
CA ILE A 228 13.06 18.97 5.95
C ILE A 228 12.44 19.93 4.93
N ALA A 229 11.13 19.89 4.76
CA ALA A 229 10.37 20.88 3.99
C ALA A 229 8.93 21.01 4.53
N ASN A 230 8.35 22.19 4.32
CA ASN A 230 7.00 22.52 4.71
C ASN A 230 6.51 23.66 3.80
N ASP A 231 5.86 23.29 2.69
CA ASP A 231 5.52 24.23 1.63
C ASP A 231 4.23 23.80 0.89
N THR A 232 3.80 24.60 -0.06
CA THR A 232 2.69 24.25 -0.96
C THR A 232 3.03 22.99 -1.76
N PRO A 233 2.02 22.17 -2.14
CA PRO A 233 2.26 20.98 -2.95
C PRO A 233 3.05 21.28 -4.23
N ASP A 234 2.76 22.40 -4.90
CA ASP A 234 3.44 22.83 -6.12
C ASP A 234 4.95 23.05 -5.92
N ASN A 235 5.36 23.74 -4.84
CA ASN A 235 6.77 23.98 -4.55
C ASN A 235 7.50 22.68 -4.23
N ILE A 236 6.86 21.77 -3.49
CA ILE A 236 7.43 20.45 -3.20
C ILE A 236 7.64 19.64 -4.49
N LEU A 237 6.67 19.63 -5.41
CA LEU A 237 6.76 18.89 -6.67
C LEU A 237 7.79 19.46 -7.66
N ARG A 238 8.00 20.78 -7.64
CA ARG A 238 9.06 21.43 -8.43
C ARG A 238 10.46 21.08 -7.95
N SER A 239 10.60 20.85 -6.65
CA SER A 239 11.89 20.52 -6.04
C SER A 239 12.35 19.08 -6.34
N SER A 240 13.59 18.75 -5.98
CA SER A 240 14.11 17.37 -6.01
C SER A 240 13.89 16.62 -4.69
N ILE A 241 13.33 17.28 -3.66
CA ILE A 241 13.35 16.80 -2.29
C ILE A 241 12.72 15.40 -2.11
N LEU A 242 11.63 15.10 -2.85
CA LEU A 242 10.98 13.80 -2.79
C LEU A 242 11.90 12.68 -3.33
N LYS A 243 12.57 12.93 -4.45
CA LYS A 243 13.54 12.01 -5.06
C LYS A 243 14.73 11.78 -4.14
N ASP A 244 15.25 12.85 -3.53
CA ASP A 244 16.44 12.81 -2.66
C ASP A 244 16.23 11.94 -1.40
N ILE A 245 14.99 11.85 -0.90
CA ILE A 245 14.62 11.01 0.24
C ILE A 245 13.89 9.72 -0.14
N ASN A 246 13.93 9.32 -1.41
CA ASN A 246 13.26 8.13 -1.93
C ASN A 246 11.75 8.10 -1.67
N ILE A 247 11.06 9.21 -1.89
CA ILE A 247 9.60 9.25 -1.99
C ILE A 247 9.23 9.29 -3.47
N ARG A 248 8.22 8.49 -3.85
CA ARG A 248 7.74 8.45 -5.21
C ARG A 248 7.01 9.74 -5.55
N GLU A 249 7.48 10.40 -6.61
CA GLU A 249 6.78 11.53 -7.19
C GLU A 249 5.56 11.05 -7.99
N PRO A 250 4.54 11.90 -8.20
CA PRO A 250 3.49 11.61 -9.16
C PRO A 250 4.08 11.27 -10.54
N LEU A 251 3.50 10.27 -11.23
CA LEU A 251 4.06 9.76 -12.49
C LEU A 251 4.18 10.84 -13.56
N TYR A 252 3.17 11.72 -13.67
CA TYR A 252 3.22 12.82 -14.62
C TYR A 252 4.33 13.83 -14.32
N ILE A 253 4.65 14.08 -13.04
CA ILE A 253 5.76 14.94 -12.63
C ILE A 253 7.10 14.30 -13.03
N SER A 254 7.28 13.01 -12.73
CA SER A 254 8.47 12.28 -13.14
C SER A 254 8.62 12.26 -14.67
N ALA A 255 7.53 12.08 -15.43
CA ALA A 255 7.56 12.12 -16.88
C ALA A 255 7.98 13.49 -17.44
N LEU A 256 7.46 14.58 -16.86
CA LEU A 256 7.88 15.95 -17.21
C LEU A 256 9.36 16.17 -16.90
N LYS A 257 9.83 15.73 -15.74
CA LYS A 257 11.26 15.81 -15.38
C LYS A 257 12.16 14.98 -16.32
N TYR A 258 11.72 13.77 -16.72
CA TYR A 258 12.45 12.92 -17.67
C TYR A 258 12.49 13.50 -19.08
N SER A 259 11.46 14.24 -19.50
CA SER A 259 11.47 14.96 -20.79
C SER A 259 12.40 16.17 -20.79
N GLY A 260 12.96 16.57 -19.65
CA GLY A 260 13.78 17.77 -19.49
C GLY A 260 12.99 19.07 -19.42
N PHE A 261 11.67 18.98 -19.26
CA PHE A 261 10.81 20.17 -19.18
C PHE A 261 11.00 20.92 -17.85
N ASP A 262 11.05 22.26 -17.92
CA ASP A 262 11.12 23.11 -16.73
C ASP A 262 9.73 23.30 -16.11
N LEU A 263 9.48 22.67 -14.95
CA LEU A 263 8.21 22.71 -14.23
C LEU A 263 7.81 24.13 -13.76
N ASN A 264 8.74 25.10 -13.75
CA ASN A 264 8.41 26.49 -13.39
C ASN A 264 7.57 27.20 -14.45
N GLN A 265 7.45 26.64 -15.65
CA GLN A 265 6.61 27.16 -16.72
C GLN A 265 5.14 26.76 -16.58
N LEU A 266 4.79 25.84 -15.68
CA LEU A 266 3.42 25.40 -15.43
C LEU A 266 2.89 26.00 -14.12
N GLU A 267 1.60 26.31 -14.10
CA GLU A 267 0.85 26.67 -12.89
C GLU A 267 0.09 25.46 -12.34
N ASP A 268 -0.29 25.51 -11.07
CA ASP A 268 -1.14 24.50 -10.38
C ASP A 268 -0.71 23.03 -10.65
N ILE A 269 0.60 22.74 -10.64
CA ILE A 269 1.13 21.42 -11.02
C ILE A 269 0.72 20.27 -10.09
N SER A 270 0.19 20.58 -8.92
CA SER A 270 -0.32 19.59 -7.97
C SER A 270 -1.70 19.04 -8.33
N ASP A 271 -2.46 19.72 -9.23
CA ASP A 271 -3.75 19.23 -9.72
C ASP A 271 -3.65 18.88 -11.21
N ILE A 272 -3.43 17.62 -11.53
CA ILE A 272 -3.26 17.13 -12.91
C ILE A 272 -4.39 17.57 -13.86
N ARG A 273 -5.60 17.86 -13.36
CA ARG A 273 -6.76 18.27 -14.16
C ARG A 273 -6.68 19.73 -14.62
N LYS A 274 -5.80 20.52 -13.99
CA LYS A 274 -5.61 21.94 -14.29
C LYS A 274 -4.37 22.22 -15.15
N ILE A 275 -3.47 21.26 -15.25
CA ILE A 275 -2.22 21.42 -15.99
C ILE A 275 -2.51 21.58 -17.49
N ASP A 276 -1.99 22.64 -18.08
CA ASP A 276 -1.90 22.77 -19.54
C ASP A 276 -0.64 22.06 -20.05
N PHE A 277 -0.78 20.77 -20.35
CA PHE A 277 0.33 19.97 -20.87
C PHE A 277 0.78 20.39 -22.27
N SER A 278 -0.01 21.22 -23.01
CA SER A 278 0.34 21.66 -24.36
C SER A 278 1.66 22.44 -24.40
N ILE A 279 2.01 23.11 -23.29
CA ILE A 279 3.26 23.87 -23.11
C ILE A 279 4.49 22.92 -23.17
N ALA A 280 4.35 21.69 -22.64
CA ALA A 280 5.43 20.69 -22.59
C ALA A 280 5.40 19.69 -23.77
N LYS A 281 4.50 19.88 -24.75
CA LYS A 281 4.24 18.90 -25.82
C LYS A 281 5.48 18.57 -26.63
N ASN A 282 6.29 19.54 -26.96
CA ASN A 282 7.48 19.35 -27.80
C ASN A 282 8.56 18.54 -27.08
N GLU A 283 8.82 18.85 -25.81
CA GLU A 283 9.81 18.15 -24.98
C GLU A 283 9.40 16.70 -24.76
N ILE A 284 8.11 16.47 -24.50
CA ILE A 284 7.55 15.14 -24.31
C ILE A 284 7.61 14.32 -25.59
N LEU A 285 7.27 14.90 -26.75
CA LEU A 285 7.38 14.24 -28.05
C LEU A 285 8.83 13.85 -28.35
N ASN A 286 9.77 14.79 -28.21
CA ASN A 286 11.19 14.53 -28.41
C ASN A 286 11.69 13.42 -27.48
N TRP A 287 11.25 13.42 -26.23
CA TRP A 287 11.61 12.39 -25.26
C TRP A 287 11.06 11.02 -25.63
N ILE A 288 9.80 10.92 -26.08
CA ILE A 288 9.19 9.64 -26.49
C ILE A 288 9.86 9.08 -27.76
N GLU A 289 10.26 9.95 -28.69
CA GLU A 289 10.85 9.54 -29.99
C GLU A 289 12.31 9.09 -29.87
N THR A 290 13.01 9.39 -28.77
CA THR A 290 14.36 8.84 -28.57
C THR A 290 14.30 7.31 -28.54
N GLU A 291 14.96 6.66 -29.53
CA GLU A 291 14.92 5.20 -29.70
C GLU A 291 15.52 4.48 -28.49
N HIS A 292 14.77 3.51 -27.97
CA HIS A 292 15.25 2.56 -27.01
C HIS A 292 14.77 1.16 -27.42
N THR A 293 15.72 0.29 -27.74
CA THR A 293 15.42 -1.11 -28.05
C THR A 293 15.25 -1.88 -26.74
N HIS A 294 14.02 -2.16 -26.38
CA HIS A 294 13.72 -3.15 -25.35
C HIS A 294 13.67 -4.52 -26.01
N ASN A 295 14.69 -5.34 -25.83
CA ASN A 295 14.63 -6.75 -26.22
C ASN A 295 13.67 -7.44 -25.23
N LYS A 296 12.43 -7.67 -25.67
CA LYS A 296 11.45 -8.45 -24.92
C LYS A 296 11.95 -9.90 -24.89
N GLN A 297 12.10 -10.46 -23.69
CA GLN A 297 12.49 -11.86 -23.54
C GLN A 297 11.35 -12.76 -24.05
N GLU A 298 11.65 -13.65 -24.99
CA GLU A 298 10.69 -14.64 -25.47
C GLU A 298 10.68 -15.88 -24.57
N TYR A 299 9.61 -16.11 -23.87
CA TYR A 299 9.37 -17.31 -23.10
C TYR A 299 8.61 -18.33 -23.97
N LYS A 300 9.06 -19.59 -24.02
CA LYS A 300 8.50 -20.61 -24.94
C LYS A 300 7.77 -21.73 -24.23
N GLU A 301 8.32 -22.21 -23.09
CA GLU A 301 7.78 -23.37 -22.38
C GLU A 301 6.72 -22.96 -21.36
N VAL A 302 5.56 -23.59 -21.40
CA VAL A 302 4.52 -23.41 -20.39
C VAL A 302 4.87 -24.26 -19.17
N ILE A 303 4.95 -23.63 -17.99
CA ILE A 303 5.23 -24.32 -16.73
C ILE A 303 3.96 -24.57 -15.90
N LEU A 304 2.95 -23.71 -16.03
CA LEU A 304 1.69 -23.82 -15.31
C LEU A 304 0.52 -23.55 -16.27
N GLU A 305 -0.48 -24.43 -16.28
CA GLU A 305 -1.72 -24.24 -17.02
C GLU A 305 -2.91 -24.37 -16.08
N ILE A 306 -3.83 -23.46 -16.21
CA ILE A 306 -5.08 -23.39 -15.47
C ILE A 306 -6.20 -23.53 -16.48
N ASN A 307 -7.05 -24.55 -16.37
CA ASN A 307 -8.08 -24.85 -17.36
C ASN A 307 -9.45 -24.93 -16.69
N ASP A 308 -10.35 -24.05 -17.12
CA ASP A 308 -11.78 -23.99 -16.80
C ASP A 308 -12.10 -24.07 -15.29
N VAL A 309 -11.27 -23.42 -14.47
CA VAL A 309 -11.37 -23.46 -13.02
C VAL A 309 -12.63 -22.75 -12.52
N ASN A 310 -13.44 -23.50 -11.75
CA ASN A 310 -14.59 -23.01 -11.01
C ASN A 310 -14.41 -23.28 -9.51
N PHE A 311 -14.86 -22.34 -8.67
CA PHE A 311 -14.72 -22.49 -7.22
C PHE A 311 -15.74 -21.66 -6.44
N SER A 312 -16.26 -22.24 -5.35
CA SER A 312 -17.15 -21.62 -4.37
C SER A 312 -16.71 -22.01 -2.95
N TYR A 313 -16.71 -21.06 -2.00
CA TYR A 313 -16.52 -21.42 -0.58
C TYR A 313 -17.79 -22.04 0.04
N ASN A 314 -18.96 -21.65 -0.48
CA ASN A 314 -20.27 -22.14 -0.05
C ASN A 314 -21.16 -22.25 -1.29
N GLU A 315 -22.18 -23.10 -1.25
CA GLU A 315 -23.11 -23.38 -2.36
C GLU A 315 -23.78 -22.10 -2.96
N ASN A 316 -23.85 -21.02 -2.21
CA ASN A 316 -24.58 -19.82 -2.60
C ASN A 316 -23.74 -18.72 -3.28
N LYS A 317 -22.38 -18.82 -3.31
CA LYS A 317 -21.54 -17.77 -3.87
C LYS A 317 -20.34 -18.31 -4.60
N GLN A 318 -20.44 -18.39 -5.93
CA GLN A 318 -19.32 -18.73 -6.80
C GLN A 318 -18.29 -17.58 -6.84
N ILE A 319 -17.05 -17.91 -6.48
CA ILE A 319 -15.93 -16.96 -6.40
C ILE A 319 -15.12 -16.94 -7.69
N LEU A 320 -14.84 -18.10 -8.29
CA LEU A 320 -14.15 -18.19 -9.58
C LEU A 320 -15.06 -18.84 -10.61
N LYS A 321 -15.05 -18.31 -11.84
CA LYS A 321 -15.99 -18.63 -12.90
C LYS A 321 -15.22 -18.85 -14.20
N ASN A 322 -14.99 -20.12 -14.54
CA ASN A 322 -14.41 -20.54 -15.80
C ASN A 322 -13.08 -19.81 -16.10
N ILE A 323 -12.13 -19.92 -15.17
CA ILE A 323 -10.81 -19.27 -15.29
C ILE A 323 -9.86 -20.19 -16.06
N SER A 324 -9.31 -19.68 -17.17
CA SER A 324 -8.27 -20.36 -17.95
C SER A 324 -7.15 -19.39 -18.30
N PHE A 325 -5.89 -19.79 -17.99
CA PHE A 325 -4.68 -19.05 -18.36
C PHE A 325 -3.45 -19.94 -18.22
N ASN A 326 -2.31 -19.48 -18.71
CA ASN A 326 -1.04 -20.20 -18.58
C ASN A 326 0.10 -19.28 -18.13
N VAL A 327 1.12 -19.84 -17.49
CA VAL A 327 2.35 -19.13 -17.13
C VAL A 327 3.54 -19.85 -17.76
N LYS A 328 4.47 -19.11 -18.36
CA LYS A 328 5.62 -19.66 -19.00
C LYS A 328 6.80 -19.72 -18.02
N LYS A 329 7.71 -20.65 -18.27
CA LYS A 329 8.90 -20.88 -17.45
C LYS A 329 9.82 -19.66 -17.47
N GLY A 330 10.21 -19.20 -16.30
CA GLY A 330 11.04 -18.02 -16.13
C GLY A 330 10.31 -16.69 -16.41
N GLU A 331 8.99 -16.67 -16.53
CA GLU A 331 8.20 -15.46 -16.73
C GLU A 331 7.89 -14.78 -15.39
N MET A 332 7.85 -13.46 -15.36
CA MET A 332 7.31 -12.67 -14.26
C MET A 332 5.91 -12.18 -14.63
N VAL A 333 4.88 -12.71 -13.97
CA VAL A 333 3.50 -12.34 -14.28
C VAL A 333 2.79 -11.71 -13.08
N SER A 334 1.80 -10.87 -13.34
CA SER A 334 0.92 -10.32 -12.31
C SER A 334 -0.52 -10.75 -12.51
N ILE A 335 -1.20 -11.06 -11.39
CA ILE A 335 -2.64 -11.22 -11.31
C ILE A 335 -3.18 -9.98 -10.60
N VAL A 336 -3.93 -9.15 -11.33
CA VAL A 336 -4.42 -7.84 -10.87
C VAL A 336 -5.94 -7.76 -10.90
N GLY A 337 -6.52 -6.78 -10.22
CA GLY A 337 -7.97 -6.55 -10.15
C GLY A 337 -8.38 -5.98 -8.81
N SER A 338 -9.65 -5.62 -8.67
CA SER A 338 -10.22 -5.08 -7.43
C SER A 338 -10.16 -6.06 -6.25
N ASN A 339 -10.36 -5.54 -5.04
CA ASN A 339 -10.54 -6.37 -3.86
C ASN A 339 -11.79 -7.24 -4.03
N GLY A 340 -11.67 -8.53 -3.70
CA GLY A 340 -12.76 -9.50 -3.90
C GLY A 340 -12.89 -10.07 -5.32
N ALA A 341 -12.02 -9.70 -6.27
CA ALA A 341 -12.06 -10.22 -7.65
C ALA A 341 -11.71 -11.73 -7.79
N GLY A 342 -11.24 -12.38 -6.71
CA GLY A 342 -10.87 -13.79 -6.70
C GLY A 342 -9.38 -14.09 -6.81
N LYS A 343 -8.51 -13.06 -6.82
CA LYS A 343 -7.06 -13.19 -6.98
C LYS A 343 -6.41 -14.11 -5.93
N SER A 344 -6.61 -13.81 -4.65
CA SER A 344 -6.05 -14.61 -3.55
C SER A 344 -6.69 -16.01 -3.45
N THR A 345 -7.94 -16.17 -3.89
CA THR A 345 -8.57 -17.50 -4.00
C THR A 345 -7.88 -18.33 -5.09
N MET A 346 -7.64 -17.73 -6.27
CA MET A 346 -6.93 -18.40 -7.36
C MET A 346 -5.54 -18.87 -6.94
N SER A 347 -4.77 -18.01 -6.24
CA SER A 347 -3.45 -18.39 -5.76
C SER A 347 -3.47 -19.50 -4.71
N LYS A 348 -4.45 -19.50 -3.80
CA LYS A 348 -4.64 -20.59 -2.82
C LYS A 348 -4.95 -21.92 -3.50
N ILE A 349 -5.76 -21.89 -4.57
CA ILE A 349 -6.06 -23.05 -5.39
C ILE A 349 -4.81 -23.56 -6.10
N ILE A 350 -4.01 -22.69 -6.73
CA ILE A 350 -2.75 -23.05 -7.37
C ILE A 350 -1.78 -23.68 -6.35
N ALA A 351 -1.69 -23.11 -5.15
CA ALA A 351 -0.85 -23.63 -4.07
C ALA A 351 -1.41 -24.90 -3.36
N GLY A 352 -2.66 -25.28 -3.64
CA GLY A 352 -3.33 -26.47 -3.08
C GLY A 352 -3.95 -26.27 -1.69
N PHE A 353 -4.08 -25.02 -1.22
CA PHE A 353 -4.77 -24.73 0.04
C PHE A 353 -6.29 -24.91 -0.06
N GLU A 354 -6.83 -24.72 -1.28
CA GLU A 354 -8.24 -24.94 -1.57
C GLU A 354 -8.37 -26.01 -2.66
N LYS A 355 -9.38 -26.86 -2.55
CA LYS A 355 -9.67 -27.91 -3.53
C LYS A 355 -10.56 -27.36 -4.62
N LEU A 356 -10.23 -27.69 -5.88
CA LEU A 356 -11.08 -27.38 -7.03
C LEU A 356 -12.43 -28.10 -6.95
N GLU A 357 -13.47 -27.41 -7.39
CA GLU A 357 -14.77 -28.02 -7.68
C GLU A 357 -14.81 -28.59 -9.11
N ASP A 358 -14.27 -27.82 -10.06
CA ASP A 358 -14.24 -28.17 -11.47
C ASP A 358 -13.05 -27.50 -12.16
N GLY A 359 -12.56 -28.11 -13.23
CA GLY A 359 -11.38 -27.67 -13.97
C GLY A 359 -10.13 -28.49 -13.65
N SER A 360 -8.96 -28.06 -14.17
CA SER A 360 -7.68 -28.73 -13.94
C SER A 360 -6.52 -27.76 -13.83
N ILE A 361 -5.47 -28.20 -13.14
CA ILE A 361 -4.18 -27.49 -13.01
C ILE A 361 -3.08 -28.43 -13.48
N LEU A 362 -2.34 -28.01 -14.51
CA LEU A 362 -1.20 -28.75 -15.03
C LEU A 362 0.11 -28.03 -14.66
N TYR A 363 1.09 -28.77 -14.19
CA TYR A 363 2.45 -28.33 -13.96
C TYR A 363 3.40 -29.10 -14.88
N GLU A 364 4.12 -28.40 -15.77
CA GLU A 364 4.97 -29.01 -16.81
C GLU A 364 4.23 -30.12 -17.58
N GLY A 365 2.95 -29.88 -17.91
CA GLY A 365 2.07 -30.82 -18.62
C GLY A 365 1.50 -31.96 -17.76
N SER A 366 1.89 -32.11 -16.50
CA SER A 366 1.37 -33.13 -15.57
C SER A 366 0.24 -32.57 -14.72
N ASP A 367 -0.86 -33.31 -14.60
CA ASP A 367 -2.00 -32.91 -13.78
C ASP A 367 -1.65 -32.98 -12.29
N ILE A 368 -1.75 -31.81 -11.62
CA ILE A 368 -1.50 -31.65 -10.18
C ILE A 368 -2.79 -31.32 -9.41
N THR A 369 -3.95 -31.37 -10.05
CA THR A 369 -5.24 -30.91 -9.49
C THR A 369 -5.53 -31.51 -8.12
N ASN A 370 -5.26 -32.81 -7.94
CA ASN A 370 -5.52 -33.53 -6.70
C ASN A 370 -4.30 -33.79 -5.83
N GLU A 371 -3.14 -33.19 -6.16
CA GLU A 371 -1.94 -33.33 -5.31
C GLU A 371 -2.11 -32.67 -3.95
N SER A 372 -1.45 -33.25 -2.95
CA SER A 372 -1.41 -32.68 -1.60
C SER A 372 -0.64 -31.35 -1.56
N ILE A 373 -0.90 -30.53 -0.53
CA ILE A 373 -0.15 -29.29 -0.30
C ILE A 373 1.37 -29.58 -0.24
N THR A 374 1.76 -30.71 0.38
CA THR A 374 3.17 -31.10 0.52
C THR A 374 3.82 -31.38 -0.83
N ASP A 375 3.13 -32.07 -1.73
CA ASP A 375 3.63 -32.38 -3.07
C ASP A 375 3.74 -31.12 -3.92
N ARG A 376 2.72 -30.24 -3.86
CA ARG A 376 2.74 -28.94 -4.55
C ARG A 376 3.82 -28.01 -4.03
N ALA A 377 4.11 -28.01 -2.72
CA ALA A 377 5.13 -27.17 -2.12
C ALA A 377 6.57 -27.49 -2.61
N ASN A 378 6.78 -28.61 -3.29
CA ASN A 378 8.05 -28.92 -3.98
C ASN A 378 8.15 -28.26 -5.37
N LYS A 379 7.03 -27.79 -5.92
CA LYS A 379 6.89 -27.23 -7.27
C LYS A 379 6.60 -25.72 -7.21
N ILE A 380 5.71 -25.32 -6.28
CA ILE A 380 5.11 -23.99 -6.17
C ILE A 380 5.25 -23.51 -4.74
N GLY A 381 6.03 -22.46 -4.56
CA GLY A 381 6.17 -21.73 -3.30
C GLY A 381 5.08 -20.66 -3.17
N PHE A 382 4.56 -20.44 -1.97
CA PHE A 382 3.57 -19.41 -1.69
C PHE A 382 4.02 -18.53 -0.53
N VAL A 383 4.07 -17.22 -0.75
CA VAL A 383 4.48 -16.20 0.23
C VAL A 383 3.31 -15.28 0.52
N LEU A 384 2.86 -15.27 1.77
CA LEU A 384 1.75 -14.43 2.24
C LEU A 384 2.13 -12.93 2.30
N GLN A 385 1.12 -12.08 2.26
CA GLN A 385 1.24 -10.64 2.41
C GLN A 385 1.97 -10.26 3.70
N ASN A 386 1.51 -10.76 4.85
CA ASN A 386 2.11 -10.50 6.15
C ASN A 386 3.14 -11.59 6.52
N PRO A 387 4.45 -11.26 6.59
CA PRO A 387 5.47 -12.24 6.94
C PRO A 387 5.30 -12.81 8.36
N ASN A 388 4.72 -12.05 9.30
CA ASN A 388 4.51 -12.54 10.67
C ASN A 388 3.51 -13.71 10.73
N SER A 389 2.61 -13.84 9.74
CA SER A 389 1.68 -14.97 9.64
C SER A 389 2.34 -16.26 9.15
N MET A 390 3.56 -16.18 8.60
CA MET A 390 4.32 -17.35 8.14
C MET A 390 5.38 -17.80 9.13
N ILE A 391 5.92 -16.87 9.92
CA ILE A 391 7.04 -17.11 10.83
C ILE A 391 6.57 -17.88 12.07
N SER A 392 7.18 -19.04 12.32
CA SER A 392 6.84 -19.94 13.43
C SER A 392 8.00 -20.15 14.42
N LYS A 393 9.24 -19.92 13.99
CA LYS A 393 10.44 -20.14 14.81
C LYS A 393 11.00 -18.83 15.36
N ILE A 394 11.86 -18.97 16.37
CA ILE A 394 12.49 -17.80 17.02
C ILE A 394 13.67 -17.30 16.19
N ASN A 395 14.48 -18.21 15.63
CA ASN A 395 15.70 -17.88 14.92
C ASN A 395 15.55 -18.08 13.40
N ILE A 396 16.30 -17.30 12.62
CA ILE A 396 16.28 -17.32 11.16
C ILE A 396 16.66 -18.69 10.60
N PHE A 397 17.74 -19.30 11.10
CA PHE A 397 18.19 -20.61 10.62
C PHE A 397 17.11 -21.68 10.80
N ASP A 398 16.49 -21.74 11.98
CA ASP A 398 15.47 -22.76 12.30
C ASP A 398 14.19 -22.56 11.49
N GLU A 399 13.82 -21.30 11.19
CA GLU A 399 12.68 -21.00 10.32
C GLU A 399 12.93 -21.49 8.89
N VAL A 400 14.09 -21.18 8.32
CA VAL A 400 14.44 -21.61 6.95
C VAL A 400 14.63 -23.12 6.87
N ALA A 401 15.19 -23.74 7.91
CA ALA A 401 15.41 -25.19 7.97
C ALA A 401 14.11 -26.00 8.13
N LEU A 402 13.04 -25.39 8.61
CA LEU A 402 11.82 -26.08 9.02
C LEU A 402 11.27 -27.00 7.94
N GLY A 403 11.09 -26.49 6.72
CA GLY A 403 10.53 -27.26 5.60
C GLY A 403 11.37 -28.46 5.19
N LEU A 404 12.69 -28.38 5.28
CA LEU A 404 13.61 -29.49 5.00
C LEU A 404 13.57 -30.55 6.11
N ARG A 405 13.56 -30.12 7.38
CA ARG A 405 13.45 -31.04 8.53
C ARG A 405 12.13 -31.80 8.54
N MET A 406 11.02 -31.16 8.17
CA MET A 406 9.72 -31.84 8.01
C MET A 406 9.73 -32.91 6.91
N ARG A 407 10.68 -32.83 5.96
CA ARG A 407 10.91 -33.81 4.88
C ARG A 407 11.95 -34.86 5.26
N ASN A 408 12.40 -34.91 6.50
CA ASN A 408 13.43 -35.83 7.00
C ASN A 408 14.77 -35.70 6.23
N THR A 409 15.10 -34.51 5.74
CA THR A 409 16.40 -34.22 5.13
C THR A 409 17.50 -34.32 6.18
N SER A 410 18.68 -34.86 5.81
CA SER A 410 19.82 -34.96 6.72
C SER A 410 20.25 -33.58 7.24
N GLU A 411 20.67 -33.49 8.52
CA GLU A 411 21.10 -32.19 9.06
C GLU A 411 22.31 -31.59 8.31
N GLU A 412 23.15 -32.41 7.72
CA GLU A 412 24.27 -31.97 6.87
C GLU A 412 23.75 -31.26 5.61
N ASP A 413 22.77 -31.85 4.93
CA ASP A 413 22.12 -31.24 3.75
C ASP A 413 21.28 -30.02 4.14
N VAL A 414 20.61 -30.06 5.29
CA VAL A 414 19.88 -28.89 5.83
C VAL A 414 20.84 -27.73 6.01
N GLU A 415 21.98 -27.94 6.71
CA GLU A 415 22.95 -26.87 6.96
C GLU A 415 23.51 -26.30 5.65
N LYS A 416 23.83 -27.14 4.69
CA LYS A 416 24.35 -26.75 3.38
C LYS A 416 23.33 -25.92 2.60
N ARG A 417 22.09 -26.41 2.47
CA ARG A 417 21.04 -25.74 1.68
C ARG A 417 20.60 -24.45 2.35
N VAL A 418 20.41 -24.44 3.66
CA VAL A 418 20.00 -23.24 4.41
C VAL A 418 21.08 -22.15 4.29
N ASN A 419 22.37 -22.48 4.48
CA ASN A 419 23.45 -21.50 4.35
C ASN A 419 23.51 -20.91 2.95
N HIS A 420 23.32 -21.73 1.91
CA HIS A 420 23.29 -21.26 0.51
C HIS A 420 22.13 -20.30 0.26
N ILE A 421 20.92 -20.65 0.70
CA ILE A 421 19.74 -19.77 0.51
C ILE A 421 19.85 -18.48 1.34
N LEU A 422 20.37 -18.54 2.57
CA LEU A 422 20.62 -17.36 3.38
C LEU A 422 21.64 -16.41 2.73
N GLU A 423 22.59 -16.93 1.99
CA GLU A 423 23.54 -16.13 1.21
C GLU A 423 22.84 -15.40 0.06
N ILE A 424 22.02 -16.10 -0.74
CA ILE A 424 21.21 -15.54 -1.82
C ILE A 424 20.28 -14.45 -1.27
N CYS A 425 19.64 -14.70 -0.12
CA CYS A 425 18.71 -13.75 0.53
C CYS A 425 19.41 -12.62 1.30
N LYS A 426 20.76 -12.59 1.32
CA LYS A 426 21.57 -11.59 2.10
C LYS A 426 21.24 -11.62 3.60
N LEU A 427 21.00 -12.81 4.15
CA LEU A 427 20.68 -13.04 5.57
C LEU A 427 21.73 -13.87 6.31
N LYS A 428 22.83 -14.25 5.65
CA LYS A 428 23.85 -15.16 6.19
C LYS A 428 24.46 -14.70 7.51
N GLU A 429 24.73 -13.39 7.64
CA GLU A 429 25.30 -12.78 8.85
C GLU A 429 24.32 -12.80 10.02
N TYR A 430 23.01 -12.78 9.74
CA TYR A 430 21.94 -12.77 10.72
C TYR A 430 21.42 -14.17 11.09
N ARG A 431 21.98 -15.25 10.55
CA ARG A 431 21.45 -16.62 10.63
C ARG A 431 21.05 -17.09 12.04
N LYS A 432 21.74 -16.61 13.07
CA LYS A 432 21.50 -16.95 14.48
C LYS A 432 20.65 -15.91 15.22
N TRP A 433 20.27 -14.84 14.54
CA TRP A 433 19.52 -13.78 15.17
C TRP A 433 18.07 -14.18 15.40
N PRO A 434 17.45 -13.63 16.47
CA PRO A 434 16.01 -13.77 16.67
C PRO A 434 15.27 -12.96 15.60
N ILE A 435 14.25 -13.57 14.97
CA ILE A 435 13.48 -12.95 13.88
C ILE A 435 12.76 -11.69 14.35
N LYS A 436 12.41 -11.60 15.63
CA LYS A 436 11.79 -10.39 16.21
C LYS A 436 12.67 -9.14 16.11
N ALA A 437 14.00 -9.30 16.02
CA ALA A 437 14.94 -8.18 15.88
C ALA A 437 15.07 -7.66 14.44
N LEU A 438 14.44 -8.33 13.47
CA LEU A 438 14.53 -7.97 12.06
C LEU A 438 13.53 -6.88 11.68
N SER A 439 13.91 -6.05 10.69
CA SER A 439 12.99 -5.15 10.00
C SER A 439 11.92 -5.94 9.23
N TYR A 440 10.83 -5.29 8.86
CA TYR A 440 9.76 -5.92 8.06
C TYR A 440 10.29 -6.49 6.73
N GLY A 441 11.11 -5.74 5.99
CA GLY A 441 11.73 -6.22 4.74
C GLY A 441 12.66 -7.42 4.95
N GLN A 442 13.44 -7.45 6.04
CA GLN A 442 14.26 -8.60 6.40
C GLN A 442 13.39 -9.82 6.75
N LYS A 443 12.29 -9.64 7.50
CA LYS A 443 11.32 -10.72 7.77
C LYS A 443 10.73 -11.28 6.47
N LYS A 444 10.39 -10.42 5.51
CA LYS A 444 9.91 -10.84 4.18
C LYS A 444 10.95 -11.69 3.47
N ARG A 445 12.22 -11.31 3.51
CA ARG A 445 13.31 -12.15 2.95
C ARG A 445 13.45 -13.49 3.67
N VAL A 446 13.24 -13.55 5.00
CA VAL A 446 13.22 -14.82 5.73
C VAL A 446 12.08 -15.71 5.25
N THR A 447 10.87 -15.20 5.07
CA THR A 447 9.74 -15.99 4.56
C THR A 447 9.98 -16.47 3.12
N ILE A 448 10.60 -15.65 2.27
CA ILE A 448 10.99 -16.08 0.93
C ILE A 448 12.09 -17.16 1.02
N ALA A 449 13.08 -17.01 1.90
CA ALA A 449 14.15 -17.99 2.10
C ALA A 449 13.61 -19.35 2.57
N SER A 450 12.60 -19.36 3.48
CA SER A 450 11.98 -20.60 3.96
C SER A 450 11.21 -21.36 2.87
N ILE A 451 10.80 -20.67 1.82
CA ILE A 451 10.19 -21.28 0.63
C ILE A 451 11.27 -21.71 -0.37
N LEU A 452 12.22 -20.82 -0.68
CA LEU A 452 13.29 -21.08 -1.65
C LEU A 452 14.16 -22.30 -1.30
N VAL A 453 14.35 -22.57 -0.03
CA VAL A 453 15.14 -23.71 0.44
C VAL A 453 14.57 -25.07 -0.01
N LEU A 454 13.28 -25.10 -0.41
CA LEU A 454 12.60 -26.26 -0.97
C LEU A 454 12.80 -26.41 -2.48
N ASP A 455 13.47 -25.43 -3.12
CA ASP A 455 13.78 -25.40 -4.56
C ASP A 455 12.55 -25.42 -5.48
N PRO A 456 11.50 -24.59 -5.23
CA PRO A 456 10.35 -24.51 -6.12
C PRO A 456 10.74 -23.82 -7.44
N LYS A 457 10.07 -24.19 -8.54
CA LYS A 457 10.27 -23.54 -9.85
C LYS A 457 9.35 -22.34 -10.04
N ILE A 458 8.26 -22.27 -9.26
CA ILE A 458 7.29 -21.16 -9.27
C ILE A 458 7.21 -20.60 -7.85
N ILE A 459 7.21 -19.27 -7.72
CA ILE A 459 6.91 -18.59 -6.47
C ILE A 459 5.72 -17.64 -6.69
N ILE A 460 4.70 -17.80 -5.88
CA ILE A 460 3.55 -16.90 -5.81
C ILE A 460 3.76 -15.96 -4.61
N LEU A 461 3.68 -14.65 -4.86
CA LEU A 461 3.80 -13.62 -3.83
C LEU A 461 2.49 -12.84 -3.74
N ASP A 462 1.85 -12.90 -2.59
CA ASP A 462 0.62 -12.15 -2.31
C ASP A 462 1.00 -10.77 -1.74
N GLU A 463 0.70 -9.70 -2.49
CA GLU A 463 0.97 -8.29 -2.14
C GLU A 463 2.38 -8.06 -1.56
N PRO A 464 3.45 -8.37 -2.31
CA PRO A 464 4.81 -8.34 -1.76
C PRO A 464 5.28 -6.95 -1.32
N THR A 465 4.72 -5.90 -1.89
CA THR A 465 5.12 -4.49 -1.68
C THR A 465 4.11 -3.69 -0.84
N ALA A 466 3.02 -4.30 -0.39
CA ALA A 466 1.99 -3.60 0.38
C ALA A 466 2.55 -2.93 1.64
N GLY A 467 2.20 -1.65 1.85
CA GLY A 467 2.64 -0.87 3.01
C GLY A 467 4.13 -0.56 3.05
N GLN A 468 4.85 -0.67 1.91
CA GLN A 468 6.27 -0.34 1.82
C GLN A 468 6.48 1.06 1.23
N ASP A 469 7.49 1.77 1.76
CA ASP A 469 8.01 2.96 1.09
C ASP A 469 8.82 2.58 -0.16
N LEU A 470 9.17 3.57 -0.97
CA LEU A 470 9.87 3.35 -2.24
C LEU A 470 11.25 2.67 -2.06
N PHE A 471 11.96 2.96 -0.97
CA PHE A 471 13.25 2.33 -0.70
C PHE A 471 13.11 0.82 -0.47
N HIS A 472 12.22 0.42 0.44
CA HIS A 472 11.99 -0.99 0.75
C HIS A 472 11.30 -1.72 -0.42
N TYR A 473 10.41 -1.03 -1.14
CA TYR A 473 9.82 -1.52 -2.39
C TYR A 473 10.91 -1.92 -3.40
N ARG A 474 11.83 -0.99 -3.72
CA ARG A 474 12.94 -1.26 -4.64
C ARG A 474 13.84 -2.39 -4.14
N GLU A 475 14.14 -2.41 -2.86
CA GLU A 475 14.98 -3.46 -2.24
C GLU A 475 14.38 -4.87 -2.41
N ILE A 476 13.06 -5.02 -2.20
CA ILE A 476 12.35 -6.28 -2.41
C ILE A 476 12.29 -6.63 -3.90
N MET A 477 11.95 -5.68 -4.76
CA MET A 477 11.79 -5.95 -6.19
C MET A 477 13.13 -6.28 -6.88
N GLU A 478 14.22 -5.62 -6.54
CA GLU A 478 15.55 -5.98 -7.03
C GLU A 478 15.99 -7.35 -6.53
N PHE A 479 15.65 -7.73 -5.31
CA PHE A 479 15.87 -9.08 -4.82
C PHE A 479 15.06 -10.11 -5.61
N LEU A 480 13.78 -9.87 -5.88
CA LEU A 480 12.94 -10.76 -6.69
C LEU A 480 13.43 -10.87 -8.14
N LYS A 481 13.92 -9.77 -8.71
CA LYS A 481 14.56 -9.77 -10.02
C LYS A 481 15.84 -10.64 -10.07
N GLN A 482 16.64 -10.65 -8.99
CA GLN A 482 17.77 -11.57 -8.88
C GLN A 482 17.27 -13.02 -8.87
N LEU A 483 16.21 -13.36 -8.14
CA LEU A 483 15.63 -14.72 -8.15
C LEU A 483 15.12 -15.12 -9.54
N HIS A 484 14.45 -14.21 -10.24
CA HIS A 484 14.03 -14.41 -11.62
C HIS A 484 15.23 -14.73 -12.54
N ASN A 485 16.34 -14.01 -12.40
CA ASN A 485 17.57 -14.26 -13.16
C ASN A 485 18.18 -15.64 -12.87
N TYR A 486 17.88 -16.27 -11.73
CA TYR A 486 18.20 -17.68 -11.44
C TYR A 486 17.22 -18.66 -12.09
N GLY A 487 16.28 -18.20 -12.90
CA GLY A 487 15.31 -19.02 -13.64
C GLY A 487 14.03 -19.36 -12.89
N ILE A 488 13.75 -18.70 -11.77
CA ILE A 488 12.51 -18.88 -11.01
C ILE A 488 11.37 -18.12 -11.72
N THR A 489 10.24 -18.79 -11.93
CA THR A 489 9.01 -18.18 -12.42
C THR A 489 8.32 -17.47 -11.26
N ILE A 490 7.91 -16.22 -11.44
CA ILE A 490 7.32 -15.41 -10.37
C ILE A 490 5.90 -14.98 -10.74
N ILE A 491 4.95 -15.24 -9.85
CA ILE A 491 3.56 -14.80 -9.97
C ILE A 491 3.29 -13.80 -8.85
N PHE A 492 3.00 -12.57 -9.20
CA PHE A 492 2.58 -11.54 -8.26
C PHE A 492 1.05 -11.48 -8.20
N ILE A 493 0.51 -11.44 -7.00
CA ILE A 493 -0.86 -11.00 -6.78
C ILE A 493 -0.75 -9.60 -6.23
N THR A 494 -1.28 -8.62 -6.94
CA THR A 494 -1.15 -7.24 -6.53
C THR A 494 -2.24 -6.35 -7.11
N HIS A 495 -2.44 -5.22 -6.44
CA HIS A 495 -3.15 -4.06 -6.96
C HIS A 495 -2.18 -2.89 -7.25
N ASP A 496 -0.88 -3.09 -7.04
CA ASP A 496 0.15 -2.08 -7.29
C ASP A 496 0.45 -1.98 -8.79
N MET A 497 0.00 -0.89 -9.41
CA MET A 497 0.18 -0.62 -10.83
C MET A 497 1.65 -0.40 -11.20
N HIS A 498 2.46 0.14 -10.28
CA HIS A 498 3.89 0.34 -10.52
C HIS A 498 4.63 -1.00 -10.60
N LEU A 499 4.34 -1.93 -9.67
CA LEU A 499 4.89 -3.28 -9.71
C LEU A 499 4.57 -3.96 -11.03
N MET A 500 3.29 -3.89 -11.44
CA MET A 500 2.84 -4.47 -12.70
C MET A 500 3.59 -3.89 -13.90
N LEU A 501 3.70 -2.56 -13.99
CA LEU A 501 4.34 -1.86 -15.11
C LEU A 501 5.87 -2.07 -15.15
N GLU A 502 6.53 -1.97 -13.98
CA GLU A 502 7.99 -1.95 -13.91
C GLU A 502 8.62 -3.35 -13.96
N TYR A 503 7.92 -4.38 -13.42
CA TYR A 503 8.56 -5.68 -13.15
C TYR A 503 7.88 -6.88 -13.81
N THR A 504 6.71 -6.75 -14.41
CA THR A 504 6.05 -7.93 -15.01
C THR A 504 6.09 -7.93 -16.53
N ASP A 505 6.20 -9.13 -17.11
CA ASP A 505 6.22 -9.36 -18.55
C ASP A 505 4.80 -9.42 -19.12
N ARG A 506 3.87 -9.95 -18.29
CA ARG A 506 2.46 -10.14 -18.66
C ARG A 506 1.58 -10.01 -17.42
N ALA A 507 0.36 -9.53 -17.62
CA ALA A 507 -0.63 -9.40 -16.55
C ALA A 507 -1.94 -10.07 -16.90
N TYR A 508 -2.61 -10.60 -15.86
CA TYR A 508 -3.95 -11.18 -15.90
C TYR A 508 -4.88 -10.30 -15.08
N VAL A 509 -5.93 -9.80 -15.71
CA VAL A 509 -6.89 -8.89 -15.08
C VAL A 509 -8.13 -9.68 -14.66
N PHE A 510 -8.36 -9.73 -13.35
CA PHE A 510 -9.50 -10.40 -12.73
C PHE A 510 -10.58 -9.40 -12.33
N ASN A 511 -11.83 -9.74 -12.63
CA ASN A 511 -12.99 -9.01 -12.11
C ASN A 511 -14.16 -9.97 -11.85
N ASN A 512 -14.81 -9.84 -10.68
CA ASN A 512 -15.99 -10.63 -10.29
C ASN A 512 -15.83 -12.14 -10.51
N GLY A 513 -14.63 -12.66 -10.24
CA GLY A 513 -14.30 -14.07 -10.38
C GLY A 513 -14.04 -14.52 -11.82
N ARG A 514 -13.83 -13.63 -12.77
CA ARG A 514 -13.52 -13.93 -14.17
C ARG A 514 -12.19 -13.31 -14.58
N LEU A 515 -11.50 -13.95 -15.51
CA LEU A 515 -10.39 -13.36 -16.24
C LEU A 515 -10.98 -12.51 -17.38
N ILE A 516 -10.84 -11.18 -17.31
CA ILE A 516 -11.41 -10.27 -18.29
C ILE A 516 -10.42 -9.81 -19.36
N SER A 517 -9.12 -9.86 -19.04
CA SER A 517 -8.06 -9.50 -19.99
C SER A 517 -6.74 -10.14 -19.60
N GLU A 518 -5.90 -10.40 -20.61
CA GLU A 518 -4.49 -10.78 -20.42
C GLU A 518 -3.62 -10.06 -21.46
N GLY A 519 -2.37 -9.82 -21.12
CA GLY A 519 -1.41 -9.22 -22.06
C GLY A 519 -0.31 -8.39 -21.42
N ASP A 520 0.36 -7.62 -22.25
CA ASP A 520 1.40 -6.69 -21.85
C ASP A 520 0.84 -5.63 -20.90
N PRO A 521 1.50 -5.35 -19.77
CA PRO A 521 1.02 -4.34 -18.81
C PRO A 521 0.70 -2.97 -19.43
N GLU A 522 1.58 -2.48 -20.31
CA GLU A 522 1.39 -1.21 -20.99
C GLU A 522 0.12 -1.16 -21.86
N LYS A 523 -0.28 -2.29 -22.48
CA LYS A 523 -1.50 -2.36 -23.27
C LYS A 523 -2.75 -2.37 -22.39
N ILE A 524 -2.69 -3.06 -21.25
CA ILE A 524 -3.79 -3.11 -20.27
C ILE A 524 -4.03 -1.71 -19.71
N PHE A 525 -2.97 -0.99 -19.30
CA PHE A 525 -3.10 0.37 -18.77
C PHE A 525 -3.46 1.44 -19.80
N ALA A 526 -3.23 1.18 -21.08
CA ALA A 526 -3.69 2.06 -22.15
C ALA A 526 -5.18 1.85 -22.51
N ASN A 527 -5.84 0.82 -21.98
CA ASN A 527 -7.23 0.49 -22.31
C ASN A 527 -8.20 0.90 -21.18
N LYS A 528 -8.92 2.02 -21.38
CA LYS A 528 -9.88 2.56 -20.41
C LYS A 528 -11.03 1.60 -20.07
N GLU A 529 -11.50 0.82 -21.03
CA GLU A 529 -12.62 -0.10 -20.80
C GLU A 529 -12.21 -1.20 -19.82
N ILE A 530 -11.02 -1.78 -20.02
CA ILE A 530 -10.45 -2.79 -19.12
C ILE A 530 -10.23 -2.19 -17.72
N LEU A 531 -9.64 -1.00 -17.64
CA LEU A 531 -9.39 -0.35 -16.34
C LEU A 531 -10.70 -0.09 -15.58
N LYS A 532 -11.72 0.42 -16.28
CA LYS A 532 -13.04 0.68 -15.69
C LYS A 532 -13.73 -0.62 -15.26
N GLU A 533 -13.74 -1.64 -16.11
CA GLU A 533 -14.34 -2.94 -15.80
C GLU A 533 -13.64 -3.62 -14.61
N ALA A 534 -12.31 -3.57 -14.56
CA ALA A 534 -11.50 -4.15 -13.47
C ALA A 534 -11.50 -3.33 -12.18
N ASN A 535 -12.14 -2.16 -12.15
CA ASN A 535 -12.02 -1.18 -11.05
C ASN A 535 -10.55 -0.81 -10.74
N LEU A 536 -9.71 -0.75 -11.78
CA LEU A 536 -8.35 -0.25 -11.67
C LEU A 536 -8.33 1.27 -11.89
N LYS A 537 -7.40 1.95 -11.23
CA LYS A 537 -7.22 3.40 -11.40
C LYS A 537 -6.52 3.69 -12.73
N GLU A 538 -7.03 4.68 -13.45
CA GLU A 538 -6.30 5.26 -14.57
C GLU A 538 -5.01 5.94 -14.09
N THR A 539 -3.90 5.71 -14.76
CA THR A 539 -2.63 6.33 -14.40
C THR A 539 -2.59 7.81 -14.82
N SER A 540 -1.87 8.64 -14.08
CA SER A 540 -1.67 10.03 -14.48
C SER A 540 -0.92 10.19 -15.82
N LEU A 541 -0.12 9.19 -16.20
CA LEU A 541 0.49 9.14 -17.53
C LEU A 541 -0.55 8.99 -18.65
N HIS A 542 -1.62 8.24 -18.42
CA HIS A 542 -2.70 8.10 -19.39
C HIS A 542 -3.46 9.42 -19.55
N ILE A 543 -3.80 10.08 -18.44
CA ILE A 543 -4.42 11.42 -18.45
C ILE A 543 -3.55 12.43 -19.20
N MET A 544 -2.24 12.42 -18.95
CA MET A 544 -1.26 13.26 -19.65
C MET A 544 -1.23 12.97 -21.14
N ALA A 545 -1.20 11.69 -21.55
CA ALA A 545 -1.20 11.30 -22.96
C ALA A 545 -2.46 11.78 -23.69
N GLU A 546 -3.64 11.66 -23.06
CA GLU A 546 -4.90 12.14 -23.65
C GLU A 546 -4.92 13.65 -23.85
N ASN A 547 -4.50 14.41 -22.82
CA ASN A 547 -4.43 15.88 -22.93
C ASN A 547 -3.47 16.34 -24.05
N LEU A 548 -2.46 15.54 -24.35
CA LEU A 548 -1.50 15.81 -25.41
C LEU A 548 -1.89 15.20 -26.77
N GLU A 549 -2.96 14.43 -26.84
CA GLU A 549 -3.36 13.64 -28.00
C GLU A 549 -2.26 12.67 -28.47
N LEU A 550 -1.54 12.06 -27.50
CA LEU A 550 -0.46 11.14 -27.74
C LEU A 550 -0.91 9.69 -27.52
N ASP A 551 -0.16 8.75 -28.12
CA ASP A 551 -0.32 7.32 -27.85
C ASP A 551 0.11 7.01 -26.41
N SER A 552 -0.86 6.71 -25.54
CA SER A 552 -0.64 6.37 -24.14
C SER A 552 0.31 5.19 -23.96
N GLN A 553 0.26 4.20 -24.85
CA GLN A 553 1.12 3.02 -24.79
C GLN A 553 2.59 3.40 -25.00
N LYS A 554 2.87 4.30 -25.96
CA LYS A 554 4.24 4.77 -26.22
C LYS A 554 4.79 5.57 -25.03
N LEU A 555 3.99 6.46 -24.46
CA LEU A 555 4.39 7.27 -23.30
C LEU A 555 4.66 6.38 -22.09
N ILE A 556 3.76 5.46 -21.74
CA ILE A 556 3.91 4.52 -20.63
C ILE A 556 5.17 3.66 -20.82
N LYS A 557 5.37 3.12 -22.03
CA LYS A 557 6.54 2.28 -22.35
C LYS A 557 7.85 3.06 -22.16
N LYS A 558 7.90 4.31 -22.63
CA LYS A 558 9.07 5.18 -22.45
C LYS A 558 9.34 5.49 -20.98
N PHE A 559 8.29 5.79 -20.23
CA PHE A 559 8.37 6.03 -18.79
C PHE A 559 8.96 4.82 -18.05
N ILE A 560 8.42 3.62 -18.30
CA ILE A 560 8.91 2.36 -17.71
C ILE A 560 10.39 2.16 -18.01
N TYR A 561 10.82 2.46 -19.24
CA TYR A 561 12.23 2.35 -19.62
C TYR A 561 13.12 3.26 -18.75
N CYS A 562 12.73 4.52 -18.57
CA CYS A 562 13.49 5.46 -17.74
C CYS A 562 13.52 5.05 -16.26
N GLU A 563 12.42 4.54 -15.70
CA GLU A 563 12.39 4.01 -14.32
C GLU A 563 13.34 2.81 -14.14
N LYS A 564 13.37 1.88 -15.11
CA LYS A 564 14.25 0.70 -15.06
C LYS A 564 15.74 1.05 -15.19
N GLU A 565 16.08 2.09 -15.93
CA GLU A 565 17.47 2.54 -16.12
C GLU A 565 17.97 3.48 -14.99
N GLY A 566 17.08 3.92 -14.12
CA GLY A 566 17.42 4.83 -13.01
C GLY A 566 17.83 6.24 -13.46
N LYS A 567 17.37 6.66 -14.66
CA LYS A 567 17.68 7.98 -15.25
C LYS A 567 16.69 9.04 -14.82
#